data_4191091be017f831a87183cbda83d65f
#
_entry.id   4191091be017f831a87183cbda83d65f
#
_cell.length_a   1.000
_cell.length_b   1.000
_cell.length_c   1.000
_cell.angle_alpha   90.00
_cell.angle_beta   90.00
_cell.angle_gamma   90.00
#
_symmetry.space_group_name_H-M   'P 1'
#
loop_
_entity.id
_entity.type
_entity.pdbx_description
1 polymer ?
#
loop_
_entity_poly.entity_id
_entity_poly.type
_entity_poly.pdbx_seq_one_letter_code
_entity_poly.pdbx_strand_id
1 'polypeptide(L)'
;MQATAGVQGSIHAFANNINTREGGTHLTGFKTALTRVMNDHATSNNMLSDLEGTLKGEDIREGLTAVISIKHPDPQFEGQTKTKLGNSEVRGIVEGAVHEELATYLKEHPDPSESIISKAVEAARARKAAKKAEELTRRKSALESTSLPGKLADFRTRDPEDAELFVVEGDSAGGSAKQARNPEFQAI
;
A
#
# COMPACT_ATOMS: atom_id res chain seq x y z
N MET A 1 7.74 8.38 -18.80
CA MET A 1 6.84 7.42 -18.10
C MET A 1 5.45 7.47 -18.74
N GLN A 2 4.69 6.41 -18.63
CA GLN A 2 3.33 6.27 -19.16
C GLN A 2 2.47 5.55 -18.14
N ALA A 3 1.31 6.09 -17.83
CA ALA A 3 0.27 5.43 -17.04
C ALA A 3 -0.77 4.81 -17.98
N THR A 4 -1.26 3.63 -17.65
CA THR A 4 -2.29 2.90 -18.42
C THR A 4 -3.43 2.49 -17.51
N ALA A 5 -4.59 2.18 -18.06
CA ALA A 5 -5.72 1.66 -17.30
C ALA A 5 -5.49 0.23 -16.77
N GLY A 6 -4.49 -0.49 -17.29
CA GLY A 6 -4.16 -1.85 -16.84
C GLY A 6 -3.58 -1.88 -15.41
N VAL A 7 -3.57 -3.06 -14.80
CA VAL A 7 -3.01 -3.29 -13.46
C VAL A 7 -1.49 -3.51 -13.53
N GLN A 8 -1.02 -4.14 -14.60
CA GLN A 8 0.40 -4.46 -14.76
C GLN A 8 1.20 -3.22 -15.17
N GLY A 9 2.24 -2.92 -14.39
CA GLY A 9 3.23 -1.90 -14.70
C GLY A 9 4.62 -2.50 -14.80
N SER A 10 5.55 -1.78 -15.43
CA SER A 10 6.95 -2.17 -15.51
C SER A 10 7.87 -0.97 -15.35
N ILE A 11 8.90 -1.10 -14.52
CA ILE A 11 9.89 -0.05 -14.32
C ILE A 11 11.26 -0.61 -14.66
N HIS A 12 11.90 -0.03 -15.68
CA HIS A 12 13.22 -0.39 -16.13
C HIS A 12 14.22 0.68 -15.71
N ALA A 13 15.32 0.27 -15.10
CA ALA A 13 16.34 1.17 -14.59
C ALA A 13 17.69 0.91 -15.23
N PHE A 14 18.37 1.99 -15.62
CA PHE A 14 19.66 1.93 -16.28
C PHE A 14 20.64 2.96 -15.67
N ALA A 15 21.89 2.53 -15.54
CA ALA A 15 23.00 3.40 -15.21
C ALA A 15 24.11 3.21 -16.26
N ASN A 16 24.52 4.28 -16.93
CA ASN A 16 25.48 4.24 -18.05
C ASN A 16 25.14 3.17 -19.12
N ASN A 17 23.86 3.10 -19.50
CA ASN A 17 23.29 2.12 -20.44
C ASN A 17 23.30 0.65 -19.96
N ILE A 18 23.73 0.38 -18.71
CA ILE A 18 23.68 -0.94 -18.12
C ILE A 18 22.32 -1.12 -17.42
N ASN A 19 21.60 -2.19 -17.76
CA ASN A 19 20.33 -2.50 -17.13
C ASN A 19 20.56 -3.01 -15.70
N THR A 20 20.12 -2.22 -14.72
CA THR A 20 20.20 -2.54 -13.30
C THR A 20 18.95 -3.29 -12.86
N ARG A 21 18.89 -4.58 -13.14
CA ARG A 21 17.70 -5.43 -12.93
C ARG A 21 17.26 -5.48 -11.47
N GLU A 22 18.20 -5.37 -10.53
CA GLU A 22 17.96 -5.33 -9.09
C GLU A 22 17.75 -3.89 -8.58
N GLY A 23 17.71 -2.92 -9.49
CA GLY A 23 17.48 -1.51 -9.19
C GLY A 23 18.72 -0.79 -8.71
N GLY A 24 18.59 -0.08 -7.60
CA GLY A 24 19.63 0.74 -7.00
C GLY A 24 19.12 2.09 -6.54
N THR A 25 20.03 2.96 -6.16
CA THR A 25 19.76 4.26 -5.56
C THR A 25 18.93 5.18 -6.45
N HIS A 26 19.18 5.19 -7.77
CA HIS A 26 18.40 5.96 -8.76
C HIS A 26 16.95 5.51 -8.85
N LEU A 27 16.68 4.19 -8.83
CA LEU A 27 15.32 3.66 -8.83
C LEU A 27 14.62 3.96 -7.51
N THR A 28 15.35 3.89 -6.38
CA THR A 28 14.82 4.24 -5.08
C THR A 28 14.45 5.71 -5.02
N GLY A 29 15.32 6.61 -5.49
CA GLY A 29 15.04 8.05 -5.58
C GLY A 29 13.79 8.34 -6.42
N PHE A 30 13.67 7.72 -7.58
CA PHE A 30 12.49 7.85 -8.45
C PHE A 30 11.20 7.41 -7.72
N LYS A 31 11.19 6.22 -7.11
CA LYS A 31 10.00 5.70 -6.41
C LYS A 31 9.60 6.57 -5.22
N THR A 32 10.58 7.12 -4.50
CA THR A 32 10.34 8.03 -3.37
C THR A 32 9.72 9.33 -3.85
N ALA A 33 10.32 9.98 -4.84
CA ALA A 33 9.81 11.22 -5.42
C ALA A 33 8.40 11.06 -6.00
N LEU A 34 8.20 10.02 -6.80
CA LEU A 34 6.90 9.72 -7.39
C LEU A 34 5.82 9.59 -6.30
N THR A 35 6.09 8.81 -5.25
CA THR A 35 5.12 8.60 -4.17
C THR A 35 4.81 9.90 -3.42
N ARG A 36 5.82 10.71 -3.14
CA ARG A 36 5.67 11.98 -2.45
C ARG A 36 4.87 12.97 -3.29
N VAL A 37 5.29 13.22 -4.53
CA VAL A 37 4.63 14.21 -5.40
C VAL A 37 3.16 13.87 -5.65
N MET A 38 2.84 12.59 -5.87
CA MET A 38 1.46 12.15 -6.08
C MET A 38 0.60 12.36 -4.84
N ASN A 39 1.12 12.06 -3.64
CA ASN A 39 0.40 12.32 -2.40
C ASN A 39 0.22 13.81 -2.12
N ASP A 40 1.27 14.62 -2.33
CA ASP A 40 1.22 16.07 -2.12
C ASP A 40 0.18 16.72 -3.04
N HIS A 41 0.16 16.32 -4.31
CA HIS A 41 -0.82 16.82 -5.30
C HIS A 41 -2.24 16.35 -4.96
N ALA A 42 -2.42 15.08 -4.63
CA ALA A 42 -3.73 14.53 -4.26
C ALA A 42 -4.30 15.18 -2.99
N THR A 43 -3.45 15.45 -1.99
CA THR A 43 -3.84 16.14 -0.76
C THR A 43 -4.23 17.60 -1.03
N SER A 44 -3.41 18.31 -1.83
CA SER A 44 -3.66 19.72 -2.16
C SER A 44 -4.96 19.93 -2.94
N ASN A 45 -5.42 18.93 -3.68
CA ASN A 45 -6.64 18.95 -4.47
C ASN A 45 -7.82 18.20 -3.81
N ASN A 46 -7.71 17.84 -2.52
CA ASN A 46 -8.73 17.11 -1.75
C ASN A 46 -9.18 15.76 -2.38
N MET A 47 -8.33 15.12 -3.16
CA MET A 47 -8.65 13.86 -3.85
C MET A 47 -8.59 12.63 -2.94
N LEU A 48 -8.12 12.79 -1.69
CA LEU A 48 -7.98 11.72 -0.70
C LEU A 48 -9.07 11.76 0.39
N SER A 49 -10.11 12.59 0.25
CA SER A 49 -11.15 12.79 1.27
C SER A 49 -11.82 11.49 1.72
N ASP A 50 -12.03 10.56 0.79
CA ASP A 50 -12.69 9.27 1.03
C ASP A 50 -11.70 8.14 1.36
N LEU A 51 -10.42 8.46 1.46
CA LEU A 51 -9.38 7.48 1.74
C LEU A 51 -8.79 7.71 3.12
N GLU A 52 -9.01 6.79 4.05
CA GLU A 52 -8.31 6.82 5.34
C GLU A 52 -6.80 6.70 5.15
N GLY A 53 -6.07 7.82 5.15
CA GLY A 53 -4.61 7.90 5.00
C GLY A 53 -4.15 8.23 3.57
N THR A 54 -2.89 7.91 3.28
CA THR A 54 -2.19 8.28 2.04
C THR A 54 -2.10 7.12 1.05
N LEU A 55 -1.82 7.44 -0.21
CA LEU A 55 -1.51 6.47 -1.26
C LEU A 55 -0.15 5.80 -0.98
N LYS A 56 -0.09 4.49 -1.13
CA LYS A 56 1.17 3.77 -1.09
C LYS A 56 1.85 3.77 -2.45
N GLY A 57 3.17 3.57 -2.43
CA GLY A 57 3.91 3.48 -3.68
C GLY A 57 3.42 2.37 -4.63
N GLU A 58 2.87 1.29 -4.11
CA GLU A 58 2.27 0.21 -4.91
C GLU A 58 1.01 0.67 -5.65
N ASP A 59 0.13 1.43 -4.99
CA ASP A 59 -1.10 1.98 -5.58
C ASP A 59 -0.77 2.92 -6.76
N ILE A 60 0.24 3.78 -6.58
CA ILE A 60 0.67 4.76 -7.59
C ILE A 60 1.36 4.10 -8.78
N ARG A 61 2.05 2.98 -8.55
CA ARG A 61 2.77 2.27 -9.62
C ARG A 61 1.92 1.23 -10.34
N GLU A 62 0.69 1.04 -9.95
CA GLU A 62 -0.24 0.18 -10.68
C GLU A 62 -0.46 0.71 -12.10
N GLY A 63 -0.19 -0.13 -13.10
CA GLY A 63 -0.27 0.24 -14.52
C GLY A 63 0.74 1.29 -14.99
N LEU A 64 1.77 1.60 -14.19
CA LEU A 64 2.83 2.53 -14.56
C LEU A 64 3.95 1.81 -15.33
N THR A 65 4.22 2.26 -16.54
CA THR A 65 5.45 1.91 -17.26
C THR A 65 6.41 3.09 -17.23
N ALA A 66 7.63 2.86 -16.74
CA ALA A 66 8.66 3.90 -16.67
C ALA A 66 10.04 3.36 -17.04
N VAL A 67 10.84 4.22 -17.62
CA VAL A 67 12.28 3.99 -17.86
C VAL A 67 13.04 5.08 -17.14
N ILE A 68 13.94 4.68 -16.25
CA ILE A 68 14.88 5.57 -15.55
C ILE A 68 16.26 5.28 -16.10
N SER A 69 16.88 6.29 -16.72
CA SER A 69 18.24 6.18 -17.26
C SER A 69 19.08 7.34 -16.76
N ILE A 70 20.18 7.02 -16.13
CA ILE A 70 21.14 8.01 -15.65
C ILE A 70 22.51 7.80 -16.27
N LYS A 71 23.30 8.87 -16.33
CA LYS A 71 24.73 8.82 -16.62
C LYS A 71 25.49 9.35 -15.42
N HIS A 72 26.46 8.60 -14.96
CA HIS A 72 27.31 8.95 -13.83
C HIS A 72 28.78 8.77 -14.22
N PRO A 73 29.69 9.72 -13.90
CA PRO A 73 31.09 9.62 -14.29
C PRO A 73 31.81 8.44 -13.64
N ASP A 74 31.44 8.09 -12.40
CA ASP A 74 32.02 6.98 -11.64
C ASP A 74 30.92 6.11 -11.02
N PRO A 75 30.25 5.25 -11.82
CA PRO A 75 29.15 4.43 -11.32
C PRO A 75 29.67 3.26 -10.49
N GLN A 76 29.24 3.19 -9.25
CA GLN A 76 29.54 2.10 -8.34
C GLN A 76 28.40 1.10 -8.33
N PHE A 77 28.68 -0.12 -8.75
CA PHE A 77 27.70 -1.19 -8.79
C PHE A 77 27.94 -2.21 -7.67
N GLU A 78 26.86 -2.75 -7.14
CA GLU A 78 26.95 -3.91 -6.26
C GLU A 78 27.16 -5.18 -7.11
N GLY A 79 28.26 -5.87 -6.80
CA GLY A 79 28.63 -7.11 -7.47
C GLY A 79 29.20 -6.96 -8.89
N GLN A 80 29.82 -8.04 -9.38
CA GLN A 80 30.47 -8.09 -10.68
C GLN A 80 29.48 -8.02 -11.87
N THR A 81 28.26 -8.43 -11.66
CA THR A 81 27.18 -8.45 -12.68
C THR A 81 26.55 -7.08 -12.93
N LYS A 82 26.93 -6.06 -12.15
CA LYS A 82 26.45 -4.66 -12.28
C LYS A 82 24.92 -4.52 -12.28
N THR A 83 24.24 -5.37 -11.56
CA THR A 83 22.77 -5.46 -11.53
C THR A 83 22.12 -4.40 -10.67
N LYS A 84 22.88 -3.76 -9.75
CA LYS A 84 22.38 -2.76 -8.81
C LYS A 84 23.35 -1.60 -8.66
N LEU A 85 22.85 -0.37 -8.76
CA LEU A 85 23.65 0.85 -8.54
C LEU A 85 23.72 1.19 -7.05
N GLY A 86 24.96 1.41 -6.55
CA GLY A 86 25.24 1.65 -5.13
C GLY A 86 25.48 3.12 -4.75
N ASN A 87 25.79 4.02 -5.69
CA ASN A 87 26.09 5.43 -5.42
C ASN A 87 25.01 6.11 -4.55
N SER A 88 25.31 6.43 -3.31
CA SER A 88 24.33 6.97 -2.34
C SER A 88 23.78 8.35 -2.72
N GLU A 89 24.62 9.21 -3.28
CA GLU A 89 24.32 10.57 -3.72
C GLU A 89 23.29 10.61 -4.85
N VAL A 90 23.27 9.60 -5.70
CA VAL A 90 22.37 9.51 -6.85
C VAL A 90 20.90 9.46 -6.42
N ARG A 91 20.62 8.89 -5.27
CA ARG A 91 19.25 8.85 -4.74
C ARG A 91 18.66 10.25 -4.58
N GLY A 92 19.39 11.13 -3.90
CA GLY A 92 18.92 12.50 -3.63
C GLY A 92 18.82 13.34 -4.92
N ILE A 93 19.77 13.17 -5.84
CA ILE A 93 19.78 13.87 -7.13
C ILE A 93 18.55 13.49 -7.96
N VAL A 94 18.26 12.19 -8.09
CA VAL A 94 17.10 11.72 -8.85
C VAL A 94 15.80 12.09 -8.15
N GLU A 95 15.75 11.99 -6.81
CA GLU A 95 14.58 12.38 -6.03
C GLU A 95 14.24 13.86 -6.24
N GLY A 96 15.23 14.75 -6.18
CA GLY A 96 15.06 16.19 -6.42
C GLY A 96 14.56 16.50 -7.82
N ALA A 97 15.26 15.99 -8.84
CA ALA A 97 14.90 16.22 -10.25
C ALA A 97 13.49 15.71 -10.58
N VAL A 98 13.16 14.49 -10.16
CA VAL A 98 11.81 13.92 -10.41
C VAL A 98 10.75 14.68 -9.65
N HIS A 99 11.03 15.12 -8.42
CA HIS A 99 10.08 15.90 -7.62
C HIS A 99 9.73 17.22 -8.33
N GLU A 100 10.71 17.98 -8.76
CA GLU A 100 10.53 19.27 -9.42
C GLU A 100 9.74 19.16 -10.73
N GLU A 101 10.20 18.30 -11.63
CA GLU A 101 9.62 18.14 -12.95
C GLU A 101 8.22 17.54 -12.90
N LEU A 102 8.01 16.53 -12.05
CA LEU A 102 6.71 15.90 -11.94
C LEU A 102 5.69 16.81 -11.26
N ALA A 103 6.09 17.55 -10.22
CA ALA A 103 5.19 18.51 -9.56
C ALA A 103 4.75 19.63 -10.52
N THR A 104 5.66 20.09 -11.36
CA THR A 104 5.36 21.07 -12.44
C THR A 104 4.39 20.47 -13.45
N TYR A 105 4.68 19.28 -13.96
CA TYR A 105 3.82 18.58 -14.91
C TYR A 105 2.39 18.40 -14.42
N LEU A 106 2.22 17.95 -13.16
CA LEU A 106 0.89 17.73 -12.59
C LEU A 106 0.08 19.02 -12.46
N LYS A 107 0.73 20.15 -12.21
CA LYS A 107 0.07 21.46 -12.16
C LYS A 107 -0.34 21.99 -13.53
N GLU A 108 0.49 21.76 -14.53
CA GLU A 108 0.25 22.22 -15.90
C GLU A 108 -0.77 21.38 -16.67
N HIS A 109 -0.99 20.12 -16.22
CA HIS A 109 -1.86 19.15 -16.88
C HIS A 109 -2.91 18.59 -15.93
N PRO A 110 -3.93 19.37 -15.54
CA PRO A 110 -4.91 18.97 -14.53
C PRO A 110 -5.69 17.71 -14.90
N ASP A 111 -6.22 17.59 -16.12
CA ASP A 111 -7.05 16.45 -16.53
C ASP A 111 -6.29 15.12 -16.51
N PRO A 112 -5.08 14.99 -17.11
CA PRO A 112 -4.25 13.79 -16.96
C PRO A 112 -3.88 13.50 -15.51
N SER A 113 -3.62 14.53 -14.71
CA SER A 113 -3.23 14.38 -13.32
C SER A 113 -4.36 13.83 -12.46
N GLU A 114 -5.57 14.34 -12.64
CA GLU A 114 -6.77 13.84 -11.99
C GLU A 114 -7.03 12.39 -12.35
N SER A 115 -6.92 12.03 -13.62
CA SER A 115 -7.11 10.65 -14.09
C SER A 115 -6.12 9.68 -13.47
N ILE A 116 -4.83 10.05 -13.43
CA ILE A 116 -3.77 9.19 -12.86
C ILE A 116 -3.99 9.02 -11.33
N ILE A 117 -4.32 10.09 -10.62
CA ILE A 117 -4.52 10.05 -9.18
C ILE A 117 -5.79 9.29 -8.82
N SER A 118 -6.88 9.50 -9.54
CA SER A 118 -8.14 8.75 -9.33
C SER A 118 -7.91 7.25 -9.46
N LYS A 119 -7.14 6.81 -10.45
CA LYS A 119 -6.74 5.41 -10.57
C LYS A 119 -5.95 4.90 -9.36
N ALA A 120 -4.98 5.67 -8.87
CA ALA A 120 -4.22 5.30 -7.68
C ALA A 120 -5.10 5.22 -6.42
N VAL A 121 -6.12 6.09 -6.31
CA VAL A 121 -7.12 6.04 -5.24
C VAL A 121 -7.97 4.77 -5.34
N GLU A 122 -8.40 4.38 -6.54
CA GLU A 122 -9.14 3.13 -6.75
C GLU A 122 -8.29 1.91 -6.37
N ALA A 123 -7.02 1.87 -6.77
CA ALA A 123 -6.08 0.81 -6.39
C ALA A 123 -5.91 0.73 -4.86
N ALA A 124 -5.77 1.88 -4.19
CA ALA A 124 -5.68 1.95 -2.73
C ALA A 124 -6.95 1.45 -2.03
N ARG A 125 -8.14 1.78 -2.57
CA ARG A 125 -9.43 1.27 -2.06
C ARG A 125 -9.53 -0.25 -2.22
N ALA A 126 -9.20 -0.76 -3.40
CA ALA A 126 -9.21 -2.19 -3.68
C ALA A 126 -8.27 -2.96 -2.75
N ARG A 127 -7.04 -2.47 -2.56
CA ARG A 127 -6.05 -3.05 -1.64
C ARG A 127 -6.54 -3.06 -0.19
N LYS A 128 -7.15 -1.96 0.28
CA LYS A 128 -7.70 -1.88 1.64
C LYS A 128 -8.88 -2.85 1.83
N ALA A 129 -9.75 -2.95 0.83
CA ALA A 129 -10.87 -3.89 0.86
C ALA A 129 -10.39 -5.35 0.90
N ALA A 130 -9.39 -5.68 0.08
CA ALA A 130 -8.77 -7.01 0.08
C ALA A 130 -8.14 -7.35 1.43
N LYS A 131 -7.37 -6.41 2.01
CA LYS A 131 -6.77 -6.60 3.33
C LYS A 131 -7.81 -6.81 4.43
N LYS A 132 -8.90 -6.03 4.40
CA LYS A 132 -10.02 -6.19 5.35
C LYS A 132 -10.69 -7.57 5.22
N ALA A 133 -10.89 -8.03 3.98
CA ALA A 133 -11.44 -9.36 3.72
C ALA A 133 -10.51 -10.48 4.20
N GLU A 134 -9.20 -10.34 3.96
CA GLU A 134 -8.18 -11.27 4.46
C GLU A 134 -8.17 -11.35 5.99
N GLU A 135 -8.18 -10.21 6.67
CA GLU A 135 -8.23 -10.15 8.12
C GLU A 135 -9.49 -10.83 8.69
N LEU A 136 -10.65 -10.62 8.05
CA LEU A 136 -11.91 -11.28 8.44
C LEU A 136 -11.84 -12.79 8.24
N THR A 137 -11.26 -13.25 7.11
CA THR A 137 -11.10 -14.67 6.83
C THR A 137 -10.13 -15.31 7.82
N ARG A 138 -9.00 -14.66 8.08
CA ARG A 138 -7.99 -15.11 9.05
C ARG A 138 -8.56 -15.21 10.46
N ARG A 139 -9.41 -14.25 10.86
CA ARG A 139 -10.09 -14.26 12.15
C ARG A 139 -11.07 -15.43 12.24
N LYS A 140 -11.86 -15.70 11.19
CA LYS A 140 -12.73 -16.88 11.12
C LYS A 140 -11.93 -18.17 11.19
N SER A 141 -10.88 -18.30 10.38
CA SER A 141 -10.01 -19.47 10.37
C SER A 141 -9.27 -19.70 11.70
N ALA A 142 -8.84 -18.64 12.38
CA ALA A 142 -8.24 -18.75 13.71
C ALA A 142 -9.24 -19.23 14.77
N LEU A 143 -10.50 -18.84 14.65
CA LEU A 143 -11.58 -19.33 15.52
C LEU A 143 -11.99 -20.77 15.19
N GLU A 144 -11.88 -21.18 13.93
CA GLU A 144 -12.18 -22.55 13.48
C GLU A 144 -11.00 -23.51 13.69
N SER A 145 -9.75 -23.07 13.55
CA SER A 145 -8.54 -23.89 13.67
C SER A 145 -8.07 -24.07 15.11
N THR A 146 -8.35 -23.10 15.98
CA THR A 146 -8.36 -23.37 17.39
C THR A 146 -9.66 -24.11 17.58
N SER A 147 -9.64 -25.38 17.91
CA SER A 147 -10.79 -26.04 18.52
C SER A 147 -11.01 -25.40 19.91
N LEU A 148 -11.32 -24.13 19.89
CA LEU A 148 -12.01 -23.51 21.01
C LEU A 148 -13.26 -24.34 21.15
N PRO A 149 -13.36 -25.11 22.20
CA PRO A 149 -14.50 -25.98 22.38
C PRO A 149 -15.72 -25.14 22.11
N GLY A 150 -16.75 -25.69 21.47
CA GLY A 150 -18.01 -24.99 21.20
C GLY A 150 -18.63 -24.25 22.39
N LYS A 151 -17.83 -23.98 23.38
CA LYS A 151 -18.07 -23.26 24.63
C LYS A 151 -17.88 -21.75 24.51
N LEU A 152 -17.09 -21.23 23.56
CA LEU A 152 -16.89 -19.81 23.41
C LEU A 152 -17.74 -19.24 22.27
N ALA A 153 -18.09 -17.96 22.38
CA ALA A 153 -18.78 -17.22 21.36
C ALA A 153 -18.20 -15.79 21.26
N ASP A 154 -17.71 -15.42 20.09
CA ASP A 154 -17.05 -14.12 19.82
C ASP A 154 -18.08 -13.04 19.44
N PHE A 155 -17.69 -11.76 19.56
CA PHE A 155 -18.46 -10.58 19.15
C PHE A 155 -17.95 -10.02 17.82
N ARG A 156 -18.71 -9.09 17.22
CA ARG A 156 -18.41 -8.50 15.92
C ARG A 156 -17.71 -7.13 16.01
N THR A 157 -17.95 -6.37 17.09
CA THR A 157 -17.34 -5.06 17.26
C THR A 157 -15.81 -5.14 17.26
N ARG A 158 -15.15 -4.05 16.86
CA ARG A 158 -13.70 -3.90 16.89
C ARG A 158 -13.24 -2.92 17.95
N ASP A 159 -14.19 -2.21 18.56
CA ASP A 159 -13.91 -1.27 19.62
C ASP A 159 -13.92 -2.00 20.95
N PRO A 160 -12.77 -2.04 21.65
CA PRO A 160 -12.70 -2.67 22.97
C PRO A 160 -13.55 -1.95 24.02
N GLU A 161 -13.86 -0.65 23.84
CA GLU A 161 -14.67 0.12 24.78
C GLU A 161 -16.15 -0.27 24.70
N ASP A 162 -16.60 -0.75 23.55
CA ASP A 162 -17.96 -1.23 23.33
C ASP A 162 -18.11 -2.74 23.56
N ALA A 163 -17.02 -3.47 23.85
CA ALA A 163 -17.02 -4.92 23.95
C ALA A 163 -17.24 -5.42 25.38
N GLU A 164 -18.12 -6.38 25.54
CA GLU A 164 -18.42 -7.04 26.81
C GLU A 164 -18.05 -8.54 26.76
N LEU A 165 -17.40 -9.03 27.82
CA LEU A 165 -17.08 -10.44 27.97
C LEU A 165 -17.83 -11.01 29.15
N PHE A 166 -18.67 -12.01 28.90
CA PHE A 166 -19.38 -12.80 29.94
C PHE A 166 -18.65 -14.11 30.17
N VAL A 167 -18.27 -14.35 31.40
CA VAL A 167 -17.69 -15.62 31.85
C VAL A 167 -18.74 -16.40 32.61
N VAL A 168 -19.09 -17.59 32.11
CA VAL A 168 -20.11 -18.46 32.69
C VAL A 168 -19.55 -19.82 33.03
N GLU A 169 -20.07 -20.46 34.04
CA GLU A 169 -19.66 -21.80 34.46
C GLU A 169 -20.61 -22.86 33.89
N GLY A 170 -20.03 -23.87 33.24
CA GLY A 170 -20.74 -25.05 32.75
C GLY A 170 -21.47 -24.87 31.42
N ASP A 171 -21.74 -25.99 30.76
CA ASP A 171 -22.29 -26.03 29.39
C ASP A 171 -23.74 -25.55 29.30
N SER A 172 -24.56 -25.77 30.37
CA SER A 172 -25.94 -25.31 30.40
C SER A 172 -26.04 -23.80 30.45
N ALA A 173 -25.28 -23.16 31.34
CA ALA A 173 -25.22 -21.68 31.41
C ALA A 173 -24.61 -21.06 30.13
N GLY A 174 -23.54 -21.66 29.61
CA GLY A 174 -22.91 -21.25 28.36
C GLY A 174 -23.87 -21.35 27.17
N GLY A 175 -24.68 -22.37 27.06
CA GLY A 175 -25.69 -22.52 26.02
C GLY A 175 -26.77 -21.43 26.06
N SER A 176 -27.33 -21.17 27.22
CA SER A 176 -28.32 -20.11 27.41
C SER A 176 -27.75 -18.71 27.18
N ALA A 177 -26.53 -18.42 27.67
CA ALA A 177 -25.87 -17.16 27.49
C ALA A 177 -25.58 -16.87 26.00
N LYS A 178 -25.16 -17.88 25.23
CA LYS A 178 -24.93 -17.75 23.77
C LYS A 178 -26.20 -17.40 23.01
N GLN A 179 -27.35 -17.95 23.41
CA GLN A 179 -28.62 -17.66 22.74
C GLN A 179 -29.15 -16.27 23.09
N ALA A 180 -28.91 -15.80 24.31
CA ALA A 180 -29.41 -14.53 24.83
C ALA A 180 -28.53 -13.32 24.54
N ARG A 181 -27.22 -13.53 24.19
CA ARG A 181 -26.25 -12.44 23.97
C ARG A 181 -26.55 -11.57 22.77
N ASN A 182 -26.09 -10.34 22.80
CA ASN A 182 -25.99 -9.52 21.59
C ASN A 182 -24.67 -9.83 20.82
N PRO A 183 -24.73 -10.47 19.63
CA PRO A 183 -23.52 -10.84 18.88
C PRO A 183 -22.68 -9.67 18.39
N GLU A 184 -23.21 -8.45 18.40
CA GLU A 184 -22.48 -7.27 17.94
C GLU A 184 -21.33 -6.92 18.89
N PHE A 185 -21.56 -6.99 20.21
CA PHE A 185 -20.59 -6.52 21.20
C PHE A 185 -20.38 -7.46 22.40
N GLN A 186 -21.13 -8.58 22.52
CA GLN A 186 -21.03 -9.50 23.63
C GLN A 186 -20.37 -10.84 23.25
N ALA A 187 -19.32 -11.21 23.99
CA ALA A 187 -18.63 -12.51 23.92
C ALA A 187 -18.97 -13.37 25.14
N ILE A 188 -18.93 -14.71 25.01
CA ILE A 188 -19.11 -15.70 26.09
C ILE A 188 -17.89 -16.64 26.08
#